data_f991056623f630261077de40f5122a24
#
_entry.id   f991056623f630261077de40f5122a24
#
_cell.length_a   1.000
_cell.length_b   1.000
_cell.length_c   1.000
_cell.angle_alpha   90.00
_cell.angle_beta   90.00
_cell.angle_gamma   90.00
#
_symmetry.space_group_name_H-M   'P 1'
#
loop_
_entity.id
_entity.type
_entity.pdbx_description
1 polymer ?
#
loop_
_entity_poly.entity_id
_entity_poly.type
_entity_poly.pdbx_seq_one_letter_code
_entity_poly.pdbx_strand_id
1 'polypeptide(L)'
;MPATLEAFRVLFNQLDKGNLHKLPAVYSEDIQFQDPLGAVEGLDALTHYFAGAYSNVISCQFVFEDALVQDSSATIPWVMHLRHKRIRNDREIQVAGISHVAVKGGKICYHRDYFDAGQLLYENLPVIGGVIRWVKGYAG
;
A
#
# COMPACT_ATOMS: atom_id res chain seq x y z
N MET A 1 -13.90 9.65 -12.10
CA MET A 1 -13.54 9.36 -10.70
C MET A 1 -14.11 8.02 -10.20
N PRO A 2 -15.43 7.75 -10.24
CA PRO A 2 -15.94 6.48 -9.68
C PRO A 2 -15.36 5.22 -10.34
N ALA A 3 -15.21 5.24 -11.66
CA ALA A 3 -14.64 4.10 -12.39
C ALA A 3 -13.17 3.87 -12.02
N THR A 4 -12.39 4.92 -11.83
CA THR A 4 -10.99 4.82 -11.43
C THR A 4 -10.86 4.26 -10.00
N LEU A 5 -11.72 4.71 -9.08
CA LEU A 5 -11.71 4.19 -7.71
C LEU A 5 -12.12 2.73 -7.65
N GLU A 6 -13.08 2.32 -8.47
CA GLU A 6 -13.49 0.92 -8.53
C GLU A 6 -12.35 0.05 -9.10
N ALA A 7 -11.69 0.51 -10.15
CA ALA A 7 -10.54 -0.18 -10.71
C ALA A 7 -9.40 -0.31 -9.67
N PHE A 8 -9.19 0.71 -8.87
CA PHE A 8 -8.23 0.70 -7.76
C PHE A 8 -8.57 -0.38 -6.74
N ARG A 9 -9.84 -0.44 -6.29
CA ARG A 9 -10.29 -1.44 -5.31
C ARG A 9 -10.11 -2.86 -5.85
N VAL A 10 -10.52 -3.08 -7.09
CA VAL A 10 -10.39 -4.39 -7.74
C VAL A 10 -8.92 -4.79 -7.85
N LEU A 11 -8.05 -3.87 -8.28
CA LEU A 11 -6.62 -4.12 -8.43
C LEU A 11 -6.01 -4.59 -7.11
N PHE A 12 -6.23 -3.86 -6.02
CA PHE A 12 -5.58 -4.18 -4.74
C PHE A 12 -6.09 -5.47 -4.12
N ASN A 13 -7.26 -5.96 -4.51
CA ASN A 13 -7.74 -7.27 -4.07
C ASN A 13 -7.35 -8.41 -5.02
N GLN A 14 -6.64 -8.10 -6.10
CA GLN A 14 -6.08 -9.09 -7.02
C GLN A 14 -4.55 -9.11 -7.02
N LEU A 15 -3.93 -8.03 -6.57
CA LEU A 15 -2.50 -7.81 -6.75
C LEU A 15 -1.67 -8.83 -5.99
N ASP A 16 -0.67 -9.39 -6.68
CA ASP A 16 0.38 -10.23 -6.12
C ASP A 16 1.67 -10.04 -6.92
N LYS A 17 2.72 -10.74 -6.55
CA LYS A 17 4.03 -10.60 -7.21
C LYS A 17 4.00 -11.05 -8.69
N GLY A 18 2.99 -11.81 -9.11
CA GLY A 18 2.89 -12.36 -10.46
C GLY A 18 2.06 -11.53 -11.42
N ASN A 19 1.35 -10.48 -10.94
CA ASN A 19 0.43 -9.71 -11.78
C ASN A 19 0.65 -8.21 -11.72
N LEU A 20 1.86 -7.75 -11.41
CA LEU A 20 2.18 -6.32 -11.33
C LEU A 20 2.03 -5.60 -12.68
N HIS A 21 1.99 -6.35 -13.79
CA HIS A 21 1.71 -5.80 -15.11
C HIS A 21 0.30 -5.15 -15.21
N LYS A 22 -0.55 -5.35 -14.22
CA LYS A 22 -1.87 -4.71 -14.15
C LYS A 22 -1.83 -3.27 -13.64
N LEU A 23 -0.72 -2.83 -13.04
CA LEU A 23 -0.59 -1.47 -12.51
C LEU A 23 -0.86 -0.37 -13.55
N PRO A 24 -0.41 -0.48 -14.81
CA PRO A 24 -0.66 0.58 -15.80
C PRO A 24 -2.13 0.82 -16.12
N ALA A 25 -3.02 -0.11 -15.81
CA ALA A 25 -4.46 0.10 -16.01
C ALA A 25 -5.04 1.12 -15.02
N VAL A 26 -4.39 1.33 -13.88
CA VAL A 26 -4.88 2.19 -12.80
C VAL A 26 -4.01 3.43 -12.61
N TYR A 27 -2.69 3.31 -12.76
CA TYR A 27 -1.74 4.36 -12.47
C TYR A 27 -1.19 5.00 -13.74
N SER A 28 -0.94 6.31 -13.66
CA SER A 28 -0.26 7.05 -14.74
C SER A 28 1.24 6.75 -14.74
N GLU A 29 1.91 7.05 -15.85
CA GLU A 29 3.36 6.83 -15.96
C GLU A 29 4.16 7.70 -14.99
N ASP A 30 3.63 8.87 -14.64
CA ASP A 30 4.28 9.85 -13.76
C ASP A 30 3.78 9.74 -12.30
N ILE A 31 3.22 8.60 -11.91
CA ILE A 31 2.70 8.38 -10.56
C ILE A 31 3.71 8.77 -9.49
N GLN A 32 3.24 9.49 -8.49
CA GLN A 32 3.97 9.75 -7.24
C GLN A 32 3.33 8.93 -6.13
N PHE A 33 4.09 8.00 -5.58
CA PHE A 33 3.62 7.10 -4.53
C PHE A 33 4.45 7.26 -3.28
N GLN A 34 3.77 7.22 -2.13
CA GLN A 34 4.41 7.22 -0.82
C GLN A 34 3.60 6.38 0.16
N ASP A 35 4.29 5.67 1.03
CA ASP A 35 3.71 5.06 2.23
C ASP A 35 4.67 5.29 3.42
N PRO A 36 4.36 4.80 4.64
CA PRO A 36 5.25 5.00 5.78
C PRO A 36 6.63 4.37 5.63
N LEU A 37 6.85 3.49 4.66
CA LEU A 37 8.09 2.76 4.48
C LEU A 37 8.94 3.29 3.33
N GLY A 38 8.38 4.09 2.43
CA GLY A 38 9.14 4.60 1.29
C GLY A 38 8.34 5.49 0.36
N ALA A 39 9.04 6.07 -0.62
CA ALA A 39 8.45 6.92 -1.64
C ALA A 39 9.14 6.66 -2.97
N VAL A 40 8.36 6.62 -4.05
CA VAL A 40 8.86 6.41 -5.41
C VAL A 40 8.12 7.30 -6.39
N GLU A 41 8.78 7.61 -7.51
CA GLU A 41 8.20 8.35 -8.62
C GLU A 41 8.31 7.53 -9.89
N GLY A 42 7.21 7.50 -10.65
CA GLY A 42 7.13 6.80 -11.92
C GLY A 42 6.65 5.36 -11.80
N LEU A 43 6.02 4.90 -12.87
CA LEU A 43 5.36 3.59 -12.89
C LEU A 43 6.37 2.44 -12.80
N ASP A 44 7.53 2.56 -13.43
CA ASP A 44 8.56 1.52 -13.34
C ASP A 44 9.09 1.40 -11.91
N ALA A 45 9.35 2.53 -11.25
CA ALA A 45 9.81 2.53 -9.86
C ALA A 45 8.75 1.98 -8.92
N LEU A 46 7.47 2.30 -9.16
CA LEU A 46 6.36 1.76 -8.37
C LEU A 46 6.25 0.25 -8.54
N THR A 47 6.37 -0.24 -9.76
CA THR A 47 6.33 -1.68 -10.05
C THR A 47 7.45 -2.40 -9.31
N HIS A 48 8.64 -1.85 -9.33
CA HIS A 48 9.80 -2.41 -8.63
C HIS A 48 9.58 -2.40 -7.11
N TYR A 49 9.04 -1.31 -6.58
CA TYR A 49 8.73 -1.17 -5.15
C TYR A 49 7.72 -2.24 -4.71
N PHE A 50 6.65 -2.43 -5.47
CA PHE A 50 5.65 -3.45 -5.16
C PHE A 50 6.18 -4.87 -5.36
N ALA A 51 7.09 -5.09 -6.29
CA ALA A 51 7.74 -6.40 -6.44
C ALA A 51 8.45 -6.81 -5.15
N GLY A 52 9.14 -5.87 -4.51
CA GLY A 52 9.75 -6.10 -3.20
C GLY A 52 8.72 -6.29 -2.10
N ALA A 53 7.71 -5.42 -2.05
CA ALA A 53 6.69 -5.48 -1.00
C ALA A 53 5.89 -6.78 -1.02
N TYR A 54 5.58 -7.30 -2.21
CA TYR A 54 4.77 -8.51 -2.37
C TYR A 54 5.58 -9.81 -2.41
N SER A 55 6.91 -9.74 -2.39
CA SER A 55 7.77 -10.92 -2.59
C SER A 55 7.54 -12.02 -1.55
N ASN A 56 7.20 -11.67 -0.32
CA ASN A 56 6.96 -12.62 0.77
C ASN A 56 5.51 -12.61 1.26
N VAL A 57 4.60 -11.99 0.51
CA VAL A 57 3.17 -11.96 0.85
C VAL A 57 2.53 -13.29 0.47
N ILE A 58 1.85 -13.92 1.43
CA ILE A 58 1.07 -15.13 1.21
C ILE A 58 -0.32 -14.76 0.72
N SER A 59 -0.97 -13.81 1.40
CA SER A 59 -2.27 -13.27 1.00
C SER A 59 -2.41 -11.85 1.51
N CYS A 60 -3.12 -11.03 0.74
CA CYS A 60 -3.40 -9.65 1.11
C CYS A 60 -4.77 -9.26 0.57
N GLN A 61 -5.71 -8.97 1.46
CA GLN A 61 -7.06 -8.56 1.10
C GLN A 61 -7.39 -7.28 1.83
N PHE A 62 -8.04 -6.37 1.12
CA PHE A 62 -8.48 -5.08 1.66
C PHE A 62 -9.99 -5.07 1.79
N VAL A 63 -10.48 -4.61 2.93
CA VAL A 63 -11.88 -4.24 3.11
C VAL A 63 -11.94 -2.72 3.05
N PHE A 64 -12.49 -2.19 1.97
CA PHE A 64 -12.57 -0.75 1.73
C PHE A 64 -13.86 -0.18 2.30
N GLU A 65 -13.75 0.98 2.95
CA GLU A 65 -14.89 1.78 3.34
C GLU A 65 -15.23 2.77 2.21
N ASP A 66 -16.32 3.52 2.39
CA ASP A 66 -16.75 4.51 1.41
C ASP A 66 -15.68 5.61 1.24
N ALA A 67 -15.41 5.96 0.00
CA ALA A 67 -14.48 7.03 -0.31
C ALA A 67 -15.11 8.41 -0.06
N LEU A 68 -14.29 9.34 0.44
CA LEU A 68 -14.61 10.76 0.44
C LEU A 68 -13.96 11.39 -0.78
N VAL A 69 -14.75 11.95 -1.67
CA VAL A 69 -14.27 12.51 -2.93
C VAL A 69 -14.45 14.02 -2.89
N GLN A 70 -13.40 14.73 -3.26
CA GLN A 70 -13.42 16.18 -3.45
C GLN A 70 -12.66 16.52 -4.72
N ASP A 71 -13.34 17.07 -5.71
CA ASP A 71 -12.77 17.40 -7.02
C ASP A 71 -12.12 16.15 -7.66
N SER A 72 -10.84 16.21 -7.96
CA SER A 72 -10.09 15.11 -8.58
C SER A 72 -9.32 14.26 -7.58
N SER A 73 -9.61 14.41 -6.28
CA SER A 73 -8.94 13.64 -5.24
C SER A 73 -9.95 12.87 -4.39
N ALA A 74 -9.46 11.83 -3.71
CA ALA A 74 -10.28 11.01 -2.83
C ALA A 74 -9.44 10.44 -1.70
N THR A 75 -10.10 10.18 -0.57
CA THR A 75 -9.55 9.37 0.51
C THR A 75 -10.41 8.14 0.69
N ILE A 76 -9.77 6.99 0.84
CA ILE A 76 -10.44 5.69 0.93
C ILE A 76 -9.89 4.97 2.15
N PRO A 77 -10.66 4.90 3.26
CA PRO A 77 -10.25 4.10 4.41
C PRO A 77 -10.34 2.61 4.10
N TRP A 78 -9.47 1.83 4.73
CA TRP A 78 -9.46 0.37 4.56
C TRP A 78 -8.87 -0.33 5.76
N VAL A 79 -9.18 -1.62 5.84
CA VAL A 79 -8.46 -2.56 6.70
C VAL A 79 -7.82 -3.61 5.81
N MET A 80 -6.51 -3.77 5.95
CA MET A 80 -5.75 -4.77 5.23
C MET A 80 -5.63 -6.04 6.07
N HIS A 81 -6.01 -7.17 5.47
CA HIS A 81 -5.85 -8.50 6.05
C HIS A 81 -4.65 -9.14 5.36
N LEU A 82 -3.54 -9.24 6.07
CA LEU A 82 -2.24 -9.63 5.51
C LEU A 82 -1.73 -10.91 6.15
N ARG A 83 -1.27 -11.85 5.32
CA ARG A 83 -0.41 -12.95 5.72
C ARG A 83 0.93 -12.81 5.00
N HIS A 84 2.01 -12.82 5.77
CA HIS A 84 3.35 -12.60 5.25
C HIS A 84 4.29 -13.63 5.86
N LYS A 85 5.19 -14.19 5.05
CA LYS A 85 6.08 -15.29 5.49
C LYS A 85 6.97 -14.94 6.67
N ARG A 86 7.27 -13.64 6.86
CA ARG A 86 8.20 -13.16 7.89
C ARG A 86 7.51 -12.44 9.04
N ILE A 87 6.19 -12.41 9.06
CA ILE A 87 5.42 -11.67 10.06
C ILE A 87 4.54 -12.65 10.81
N ARG A 88 4.69 -12.69 12.16
CA ARG A 88 3.88 -13.49 13.09
C ARG A 88 3.72 -14.95 12.68
N ASN A 89 4.80 -15.60 12.23
CA ASN A 89 4.76 -16.99 11.78
C ASN A 89 3.65 -17.23 10.74
N ASP A 90 3.54 -16.33 9.77
CA ASP A 90 2.57 -16.32 8.68
C ASP A 90 1.08 -16.25 9.07
N ARG A 91 0.76 -15.90 10.31
CA ARG A 91 -0.61 -15.68 10.73
C ARG A 91 -1.17 -14.41 10.13
N GLU A 92 -2.49 -14.36 9.94
CA GLU A 92 -3.15 -13.14 9.49
C GLU A 92 -3.00 -12.03 10.51
N ILE A 93 -2.61 -10.85 10.01
CA ILE A 93 -2.64 -9.60 10.77
C ILE A 93 -3.57 -8.62 10.09
N GLN A 94 -4.08 -7.65 10.86
CA GLN A 94 -4.94 -6.60 10.35
C GLN A 94 -4.27 -5.26 10.56
N VAL A 95 -4.23 -4.45 9.50
CA VAL A 95 -3.67 -3.10 9.55
C VAL A 95 -4.69 -2.14 8.98
N ALA A 96 -5.09 -1.15 9.79
CA ALA A 96 -5.98 -0.09 9.34
C ALA A 96 -5.19 1.02 8.65
N GLY A 97 -5.76 1.58 7.60
CA GLY A 97 -5.12 2.66 6.89
C GLY A 97 -6.09 3.46 6.04
N ILE A 98 -5.55 4.46 5.35
CA ILE A 98 -6.26 5.32 4.41
C ILE A 98 -5.36 5.58 3.22
N SER A 99 -5.91 5.43 2.03
CA SER A 99 -5.26 5.87 0.80
C SER A 99 -5.78 7.24 0.40
N HIS A 100 -4.85 8.16 0.13
CA HIS A 100 -5.16 9.45 -0.47
C HIS A 100 -4.68 9.42 -1.92
N VAL A 101 -5.60 9.62 -2.86
CA VAL A 101 -5.29 9.53 -4.29
C VAL A 101 -5.75 10.79 -5.02
N ALA A 102 -5.05 11.13 -6.10
CA ALA A 102 -5.48 12.14 -7.07
C ALA A 102 -5.53 11.49 -8.45
N VAL A 103 -6.53 11.87 -9.23
CA VAL A 103 -6.83 11.29 -10.54
C VAL A 103 -6.71 12.36 -11.60
N LYS A 104 -6.04 12.02 -12.71
CA LYS A 104 -5.93 12.88 -13.88
C LYS A 104 -6.05 12.00 -15.13
N GLY A 105 -6.97 12.35 -16.02
CA GLY A 105 -7.17 11.60 -17.25
C GLY A 105 -7.60 10.14 -17.01
N GLY A 106 -8.35 9.88 -15.93
CA GLY A 106 -8.80 8.54 -15.59
C GLY A 106 -7.77 7.64 -14.94
N LYS A 107 -6.57 8.16 -14.66
CA LYS A 107 -5.47 7.43 -14.01
C LYS A 107 -5.09 8.08 -12.69
N ILE A 108 -4.64 7.28 -11.73
CA ILE A 108 -4.11 7.79 -10.47
C ILE A 108 -2.70 8.31 -10.72
N CYS A 109 -2.48 9.60 -10.47
CA CYS A 109 -1.18 10.27 -10.62
C CYS A 109 -0.52 10.58 -9.27
N TYR A 110 -1.25 10.43 -8.17
CA TYR A 110 -0.75 10.59 -6.80
C TYR A 110 -1.43 9.56 -5.93
N HIS A 111 -0.64 8.88 -5.08
CA HIS A 111 -1.17 7.89 -4.14
C HIS A 111 -0.30 7.89 -2.90
N ARG A 112 -0.88 8.26 -1.78
CA ARG A 112 -0.20 8.17 -0.49
C ARG A 112 -1.03 7.33 0.47
N ASP A 113 -0.39 6.30 1.01
CA ASP A 113 -0.98 5.46 2.05
C ASP A 113 -0.53 5.92 3.42
N TYR A 114 -1.49 6.02 4.32
CA TYR A 114 -1.27 6.28 5.74
C TYR A 114 -1.73 5.04 6.49
N PHE A 115 -0.82 4.37 7.16
CA PHE A 115 -1.18 3.26 8.03
C PHE A 115 -0.26 3.24 9.24
N ASP A 116 -0.67 2.51 10.27
CA ASP A 116 0.11 2.35 11.48
C ASP A 116 1.26 1.37 11.22
N ALA A 117 2.46 1.90 10.99
CA ALA A 117 3.66 1.10 10.79
C ALA A 117 4.00 0.29 12.06
N GLY A 118 3.57 0.77 13.23
CA GLY A 118 3.71 0.02 14.47
C GLY A 118 2.89 -1.26 14.47
N GLN A 119 1.63 -1.20 14.00
CA GLN A 119 0.83 -2.42 13.84
C GLN A 119 1.48 -3.40 12.89
N LEU A 120 2.03 -2.91 11.78
CA LEU A 120 2.67 -3.77 10.79
C LEU A 120 4.00 -4.33 11.29
N LEU A 121 4.87 -3.47 11.84
CA LEU A 121 6.26 -3.79 12.14
C LEU A 121 6.48 -4.11 13.61
N TYR A 122 6.03 -3.25 14.50
CA TYR A 122 6.42 -3.30 15.93
C TYR A 122 5.69 -4.40 16.70
N GLU A 123 4.50 -4.75 16.31
CA GLU A 123 3.69 -5.73 17.01
C GLU A 123 3.85 -7.15 16.45
N ASN A 124 4.39 -7.28 15.23
CA ASN A 124 4.31 -8.53 14.48
C ASN A 124 5.64 -9.09 14.00
N LEU A 125 6.75 -8.35 14.12
CA LEU A 125 8.06 -8.82 13.69
C LEU A 125 8.87 -9.37 14.88
N PRO A 126 9.48 -10.55 14.73
CA PRO A 126 10.27 -11.16 15.84
C PRO A 126 11.51 -10.35 16.24
N VAL A 127 12.08 -9.56 15.30
CA VAL A 127 13.30 -8.79 15.53
C VAL A 127 13.04 -7.32 15.81
N ILE A 128 11.90 -7.04 16.37
CA ILE A 128 11.37 -5.70 16.48
C ILE A 128 12.21 -4.77 17.34
N GLY A 129 12.84 -5.28 18.39
CA GLY A 129 13.69 -4.48 19.26
C GLY A 129 14.83 -3.82 18.49
N GLY A 130 15.44 -4.53 17.54
CA GLY A 130 16.49 -4.00 16.66
C GLY A 130 15.95 -2.90 15.74
N VAL A 131 14.79 -3.11 15.14
CA VAL A 131 14.16 -2.13 14.26
C VAL A 131 13.80 -0.86 15.04
N ILE A 132 13.18 -1.00 16.20
CA ILE A 132 12.82 0.14 17.04
C ILE A 132 14.07 0.92 17.46
N ARG A 133 15.12 0.24 17.88
CA ARG A 133 16.37 0.89 18.28
C ARG A 133 17.00 1.63 17.10
N TRP A 134 16.96 1.03 15.90
CA TRP A 134 17.50 1.68 14.72
C TRP A 134 16.72 2.96 14.38
N VAL A 135 15.39 2.89 14.37
CA VAL A 135 14.53 4.04 14.10
C VAL A 135 14.73 5.14 15.15
N LYS A 136 14.77 4.78 16.44
CA LYS A 136 14.99 5.75 17.51
C LYS A 136 16.37 6.39 17.41
N GLY A 137 17.40 5.63 17.10
CA GLY A 137 18.74 6.16 16.93
C GLY A 137 18.85 7.12 15.74
N TYR A 138 18.12 6.84 14.67
CA TYR A 138 18.08 7.69 13.49
C TYR A 138 17.28 8.98 13.72
N ALA A 139 16.16 8.89 14.45
CA ALA A 139 15.29 10.01 14.72
C ALA A 139 15.74 10.83 15.94
N GLY A 140 16.51 10.24 16.80
CA GLY A 140 17.01 10.86 18.01
C GLY A 140 18.38 11.43 17.86
#